data_c7990a9bc77f1d0584ba6427ab0815de
#
_entry.id   c7990a9bc77f1d0584ba6427ab0815de
#
_cell.length_a   1.000
_cell.length_b   1.000
_cell.length_c   1.000
_cell.angle_alpha   90.00
_cell.angle_beta   90.00
_cell.angle_gamma   90.00
#
_symmetry.space_group_name_H-M   'P 1'
#
loop_
_entity.id
_entity.type
_entity.pdbx_description
1 polymer ?
#
loop_
_entity_poly.entity_id
_entity_poly.type
_entity_poly.pdbx_seq_one_letter_code
_entity_poly.pdbx_strand_id
1 'polypeptide(L)'
;MVLGVATPELGETMARVLGELGAHHVLVVHGADGLDEISPTGPTLVWELRGGAVRQSSIDPAALGLPLASVADILSGDPAANAATARSIIGGETGARRSAVLLSAGAALIVAGLADGQHEGMATAARVIDSGGARDTLDRFIATSQRLGVAEAAKA
;
A
#
# COMPACT_ATOMS: atom_id res chain seq x y z
N MET A 1 2.78 0.86 10.44
CA MET A 1 2.22 -0.32 9.72
C MET A 1 0.94 0.11 9.02
N VAL A 2 0.72 -0.38 7.79
CA VAL A 2 -0.60 -0.28 7.12
C VAL A 2 -1.17 -1.69 7.10
N LEU A 3 -2.44 -1.86 7.47
CA LEU A 3 -3.13 -3.15 7.57
C LEU A 3 -4.52 -3.02 6.95
N GLY A 4 -4.87 -3.88 6.01
CA GLY A 4 -6.22 -4.00 5.49
C GLY A 4 -7.11 -4.93 6.32
N VAL A 5 -8.39 -4.63 6.39
CA VAL A 5 -9.40 -5.48 7.04
C VAL A 5 -10.55 -5.77 6.09
N ALA A 6 -11.06 -7.00 6.16
CA ALA A 6 -12.13 -7.48 5.28
C ALA A 6 -13.49 -6.80 5.53
N THR A 7 -13.72 -6.31 6.75
CA THR A 7 -14.95 -5.60 7.12
C THR A 7 -14.64 -4.38 7.97
N PRO A 8 -15.44 -3.29 7.87
CA PRO A 8 -15.19 -2.06 8.62
C PRO A 8 -15.30 -2.23 10.15
N GLU A 9 -16.09 -3.18 10.63
CA GLU A 9 -16.26 -3.46 12.07
C GLU A 9 -14.96 -3.89 12.74
N LEU A 10 -14.02 -4.46 11.97
CA LEU A 10 -12.71 -4.87 12.49
C LEU A 10 -11.74 -3.70 12.63
N GLY A 11 -11.98 -2.57 11.97
CA GLY A 11 -11.01 -1.49 11.83
C GLY A 11 -10.50 -0.94 13.16
N GLU A 12 -11.40 -0.47 14.02
CA GLU A 12 -11.01 0.08 15.33
C GLU A 12 -10.42 -0.98 16.25
N THR A 13 -11.00 -2.17 16.26
CA THR A 13 -10.53 -3.29 17.09
C THR A 13 -9.10 -3.66 16.73
N MET A 14 -8.79 -3.81 15.44
CA MET A 14 -7.44 -4.13 14.97
C MET A 14 -6.45 -3.03 15.29
N ALA A 15 -6.82 -1.76 15.13
CA ALA A 15 -5.96 -0.65 15.49
C ALA A 15 -5.60 -0.66 16.99
N ARG A 16 -6.58 -0.91 17.87
CA ARG A 16 -6.35 -1.01 19.31
C ARG A 16 -5.48 -2.20 19.69
N VAL A 17 -5.78 -3.39 19.16
CA VAL A 17 -4.98 -4.61 19.39
C VAL A 17 -3.53 -4.40 18.99
N LEU A 18 -3.27 -3.80 17.83
CA LEU A 18 -1.89 -3.50 17.40
C LEU A 18 -1.21 -2.52 18.35
N GLY A 19 -1.94 -1.56 18.92
CA GLY A 19 -1.42 -0.66 19.95
C GLY A 19 -1.01 -1.41 21.21
N GLU A 20 -1.85 -2.31 21.70
CA GLU A 20 -1.53 -3.17 22.87
C GLU A 20 -0.32 -4.08 22.62
N LEU A 21 -0.11 -4.47 21.36
CA LEU A 21 1.06 -5.23 20.94
C LEU A 21 2.32 -4.36 20.72
N GLY A 22 2.26 -3.06 21.04
CA GLY A 22 3.39 -2.15 21.01
C GLY A 22 3.59 -1.40 19.70
N ALA A 23 2.62 -1.40 18.79
CA ALA A 23 2.69 -0.56 17.60
C ALA A 23 2.47 0.92 17.96
N HIS A 24 3.32 1.81 17.43
CA HIS A 24 3.25 3.25 17.73
C HIS A 24 2.44 4.05 16.71
N HIS A 25 2.45 3.62 15.44
CA HIS A 25 1.70 4.26 14.37
C HIS A 25 1.20 3.19 13.41
N VAL A 26 -0.12 3.14 13.23
CA VAL A 26 -0.81 2.17 12.37
C VAL A 26 -1.93 2.88 11.62
N LEU A 27 -2.11 2.54 10.35
CA LEU A 27 -3.33 2.79 9.60
C LEU A 27 -3.99 1.45 9.33
N VAL A 28 -5.19 1.23 9.88
CA VAL A 28 -6.06 0.12 9.49
C VAL A 28 -7.02 0.65 8.45
N VAL A 29 -7.18 -0.05 7.33
CA VAL A 29 -7.91 0.47 6.16
C VAL A 29 -8.96 -0.51 5.65
N HIS A 30 -10.04 0.04 5.06
CA HIS A 30 -11.08 -0.73 4.38
C HIS A 30 -11.69 0.10 3.26
N GLY A 31 -11.59 -0.36 2.03
CA GLY A 31 -12.16 0.29 0.84
C GLY A 31 -13.69 0.20 0.80
N ALA A 32 -14.37 1.25 0.37
CA ALA A 32 -15.82 1.24 0.19
C ALA A 32 -16.32 0.22 -0.85
N ASP A 33 -15.42 -0.26 -1.71
CA ASP A 33 -15.63 -1.34 -2.68
C ASP A 33 -15.47 -2.75 -2.08
N GLY A 34 -15.16 -2.86 -0.79
CA GLY A 34 -14.95 -4.10 -0.07
C GLY A 34 -13.51 -4.62 -0.06
N LEU A 35 -12.56 -3.88 -0.65
CA LEU A 35 -11.15 -4.25 -0.61
C LEU A 35 -10.54 -3.98 0.77
N ASP A 36 -9.67 -4.88 1.21
CA ASP A 36 -8.78 -4.71 2.36
C ASP A 36 -7.52 -3.91 1.99
N GLU A 37 -7.69 -2.89 1.14
CA GLU A 37 -6.64 -2.03 0.59
C GLU A 37 -7.10 -0.57 0.52
N ILE A 38 -6.17 0.36 0.27
CA ILE A 38 -6.53 1.73 -0.08
C ILE A 38 -6.95 1.75 -1.54
N SER A 39 -8.25 1.95 -1.77
CA SER A 39 -8.84 1.78 -3.09
C SER A 39 -8.71 3.03 -3.97
N PRO A 40 -8.38 2.90 -5.26
CA PRO A 40 -8.49 3.97 -6.24
C PRO A 40 -9.90 4.10 -6.83
N THR A 41 -10.85 3.22 -6.44
CA THR A 41 -12.22 3.19 -7.00
C THR A 41 -13.21 4.03 -6.20
N GLY A 42 -12.85 4.37 -4.94
CA GLY A 42 -13.69 5.16 -4.06
C GLY A 42 -13.05 5.41 -2.70
N PRO A 43 -13.77 6.04 -1.77
CA PRO A 43 -13.25 6.34 -0.44
C PRO A 43 -12.84 5.08 0.32
N THR A 44 -11.79 5.20 1.10
CA THR A 44 -11.29 4.16 2.01
C THR A 44 -11.43 4.65 3.44
N LEU A 45 -12.08 3.88 4.31
CA LEU A 45 -12.11 4.13 5.74
C LEU A 45 -10.74 3.87 6.35
N VAL A 46 -10.34 4.72 7.29
CA VAL A 46 -9.04 4.65 7.97
C VAL A 46 -9.24 4.78 9.46
N TRP A 47 -8.69 3.85 10.22
CA TRP A 47 -8.53 3.94 11.68
C TRP A 47 -7.04 4.10 11.98
N GLU A 48 -6.65 5.33 12.30
CA GLU A 48 -5.28 5.67 12.63
C GLU A 48 -5.03 5.52 14.12
N LEU A 49 -4.13 4.61 14.50
CA LEU A 49 -3.51 4.61 15.81
C LEU A 49 -2.27 5.50 15.76
N ARG A 50 -2.24 6.53 16.59
CA ARG A 50 -1.06 7.39 16.78
C ARG A 50 -1.04 7.97 18.19
N GLY A 51 0.12 7.90 18.86
CA GLY A 51 0.26 8.42 20.23
C GLY A 51 -0.70 7.77 21.25
N GLY A 52 -1.05 6.49 21.08
CA GLY A 52 -1.95 5.75 21.95
C GLY A 52 -3.44 6.01 21.70
N ALA A 53 -3.82 6.87 20.76
CA ALA A 53 -5.21 7.16 20.42
C ALA A 53 -5.57 6.62 19.04
N VAL A 54 -6.78 6.08 18.90
CA VAL A 54 -7.35 5.67 17.60
C VAL A 54 -8.29 6.77 17.13
N ARG A 55 -8.12 7.21 15.88
CA ARG A 55 -9.00 8.18 15.20
C ARG A 55 -9.46 7.60 13.88
N GLN A 56 -10.75 7.81 13.58
CA GLN A 56 -11.31 7.43 12.28
C GLN A 56 -11.28 8.62 11.33
N SER A 57 -10.94 8.34 10.08
CA SER A 57 -10.93 9.28 8.96
C SER A 57 -11.20 8.54 7.64
N SER A 58 -11.00 9.21 6.50
CA SER A 58 -11.08 8.56 5.20
C SER A 58 -10.03 9.12 4.24
N ILE A 59 -9.60 8.29 3.30
CA ILE A 59 -8.81 8.67 2.12
C ILE A 59 -9.74 8.60 0.91
N ASP A 60 -9.93 9.74 0.25
CA ASP A 60 -10.73 9.83 -0.98
C ASP A 60 -9.80 10.12 -2.17
N PRO A 61 -9.66 9.20 -3.13
CA PRO A 61 -8.81 9.40 -4.31
C PRO A 61 -9.23 10.62 -5.14
N ALA A 62 -10.52 10.94 -5.21
CA ALA A 62 -10.99 12.12 -5.94
C ALA A 62 -10.53 13.43 -5.29
N ALA A 63 -10.57 13.51 -3.95
CA ALA A 63 -10.05 14.65 -3.20
C ALA A 63 -8.52 14.80 -3.33
N LEU A 64 -7.81 13.72 -3.66
CA LEU A 64 -6.38 13.71 -3.94
C LEU A 64 -6.03 14.01 -5.42
N GLY A 65 -7.03 14.34 -6.23
CA GLY A 65 -6.84 14.66 -7.66
C GLY A 65 -6.62 13.44 -8.55
N LEU A 66 -6.88 12.23 -8.06
CA LEU A 66 -6.80 11.02 -8.87
C LEU A 66 -8.12 10.79 -9.61
N PRO A 67 -8.08 10.36 -10.89
CA PRO A 67 -9.28 9.88 -11.56
C PRO A 67 -9.77 8.61 -10.86
N LEU A 68 -11.10 8.52 -10.62
CA LEU A 68 -11.68 7.30 -10.08
C LEU A 68 -11.54 6.16 -11.09
N ALA A 69 -11.04 5.03 -10.59
CA ALA A 69 -10.94 3.79 -11.33
C ALA A 69 -12.24 2.97 -11.21
N SER A 70 -12.42 2.02 -12.11
CA SER A 70 -13.36 0.92 -11.91
C SER A 70 -12.65 -0.28 -11.28
N VAL A 71 -13.42 -1.18 -10.67
CA VAL A 71 -12.87 -2.45 -10.16
C VAL A 71 -12.17 -3.24 -11.27
N ALA A 72 -12.72 -3.19 -12.50
CA ALA A 72 -12.11 -3.88 -13.65
C ALA A 72 -10.70 -3.38 -13.99
N ASP A 73 -10.39 -2.11 -13.71
CA ASP A 73 -9.08 -1.52 -14.01
C ASP A 73 -7.96 -2.02 -13.08
N ILE A 74 -8.33 -2.57 -11.91
CA ILE A 74 -7.40 -3.03 -10.88
C ILE A 74 -7.41 -4.54 -10.66
N LEU A 75 -8.22 -5.29 -11.41
CA LEU A 75 -8.27 -6.75 -11.29
C LEU A 75 -6.89 -7.37 -11.50
N SER A 76 -6.60 -8.36 -10.64
CA SER A 76 -5.41 -9.18 -10.72
C SER A 76 -5.55 -10.26 -11.79
N GLY A 77 -4.41 -10.74 -12.30
CA GLY A 77 -4.31 -11.89 -13.19
C GLY A 77 -3.65 -13.09 -12.50
N ASP A 78 -3.10 -13.98 -13.31
CA ASP A 78 -2.21 -15.03 -12.82
C ASP A 78 -0.87 -14.43 -12.31
N PRO A 79 -0.02 -15.21 -11.64
CA PRO A 79 1.25 -14.73 -11.09
C PRO A 79 2.17 -14.09 -12.14
N ALA A 80 2.18 -14.59 -13.38
CA ALA A 80 3.02 -14.04 -14.45
C ALA A 80 2.50 -12.67 -14.92
N ALA A 81 1.18 -12.55 -15.10
CA ALA A 81 0.53 -11.29 -15.45
C ALA A 81 0.72 -10.23 -14.33
N ASN A 82 0.59 -10.64 -13.06
CA ASN A 82 0.80 -9.75 -11.92
C ASN A 82 2.25 -9.28 -11.82
N ALA A 83 3.22 -10.16 -12.06
CA ALA A 83 4.64 -9.79 -12.11
C ALA A 83 4.94 -8.81 -13.26
N ALA A 84 4.33 -9.01 -14.43
CA ALA A 84 4.44 -8.08 -15.56
C ALA A 84 3.84 -6.70 -15.21
N THR A 85 2.65 -6.69 -14.62
CA THR A 85 1.99 -5.46 -14.15
C THR A 85 2.85 -4.70 -13.13
N ALA A 86 3.40 -5.39 -12.12
CA ALA A 86 4.28 -4.77 -11.13
C ALA A 86 5.51 -4.13 -11.77
N ARG A 87 6.15 -4.82 -12.72
CA ARG A 87 7.31 -4.28 -13.47
C ARG A 87 6.93 -3.07 -14.32
N SER A 88 5.75 -3.10 -14.94
CA SER A 88 5.24 -1.99 -15.75
C SER A 88 5.01 -0.74 -14.90
N ILE A 89 4.33 -0.87 -13.75
CA ILE A 89 4.10 0.24 -12.81
C ILE A 89 5.43 0.83 -12.31
N ILE A 90 6.35 -0.03 -11.87
CA ILE A 90 7.70 0.38 -11.40
C ILE A 90 8.51 0.97 -12.56
N GLY A 91 8.21 0.59 -13.80
CA GLY A 91 8.76 1.16 -15.03
C GLY A 91 8.21 2.53 -15.41
N GLY A 92 7.23 3.06 -14.66
CA GLY A 92 6.65 4.39 -14.89
C GLY A 92 5.30 4.38 -15.61
N GLU A 93 4.69 3.21 -15.89
CA GLU A 93 3.33 3.16 -16.45
C GLU A 93 2.36 3.95 -15.58
N THR A 94 1.45 4.68 -16.21
CA THR A 94 0.39 5.47 -15.54
C THR A 94 -0.93 4.71 -15.56
N GLY A 95 -1.91 5.17 -14.77
CA GLY A 95 -3.27 4.60 -14.72
C GLY A 95 -3.68 4.11 -13.34
N ALA A 96 -4.83 3.44 -13.28
CA ALA A 96 -5.49 3.04 -12.05
C ALA A 96 -4.62 2.19 -11.11
N ARG A 97 -3.89 1.22 -11.67
CA ARG A 97 -2.99 0.35 -10.89
C ARG A 97 -1.83 1.11 -10.26
N ARG A 98 -1.25 2.08 -11.00
CA ARG A 98 -0.25 2.98 -10.40
C ARG A 98 -0.86 3.85 -9.31
N SER A 99 -2.09 4.35 -9.49
CA SER A 99 -2.80 5.12 -8.46
C SER A 99 -2.96 4.31 -7.17
N ALA A 100 -3.35 3.04 -7.25
CA ALA A 100 -3.43 2.15 -6.09
C ALA A 100 -2.08 2.00 -5.37
N VAL A 101 -1.00 1.80 -6.13
CA VAL A 101 0.36 1.72 -5.57
C VAL A 101 0.76 3.02 -4.89
N LEU A 102 0.49 4.18 -5.50
CA LEU A 102 0.82 5.48 -4.92
C LEU A 102 0.03 5.77 -3.64
N LEU A 103 -1.25 5.40 -3.60
CA LEU A 103 -2.09 5.52 -2.41
C LEU A 103 -1.53 4.70 -1.25
N SER A 104 -1.25 3.43 -1.47
CA SER A 104 -0.73 2.51 -0.45
C SER A 104 0.70 2.89 -0.01
N ALA A 105 1.58 3.26 -0.95
CA ALA A 105 2.92 3.72 -0.63
C ALA A 105 2.92 5.05 0.13
N GLY A 106 2.02 5.98 -0.24
CA GLY A 106 1.83 7.25 0.47
C GLY A 106 1.45 7.02 1.93
N ALA A 107 0.49 6.14 2.20
CA ALA A 107 0.11 5.76 3.55
C ALA A 107 1.26 5.11 4.33
N ALA A 108 2.05 4.25 3.69
CA ALA A 108 3.22 3.64 4.31
C ALA A 108 4.28 4.69 4.69
N LEU A 109 4.50 5.71 3.85
CA LEU A 109 5.42 6.82 4.13
C LEU A 109 4.94 7.69 5.31
N ILE A 110 3.63 7.94 5.44
CA ILE A 110 3.05 8.64 6.60
C ILE A 110 3.34 7.86 7.89
N VAL A 111 3.07 6.57 7.90
CA VAL A 111 3.31 5.71 9.06
C VAL A 111 4.80 5.63 9.42
N ALA A 112 5.68 5.70 8.42
CA ALA A 112 7.12 5.74 8.62
C ALA A 112 7.64 7.12 9.09
N GLY A 113 6.80 8.16 9.15
CA GLY A 113 7.21 9.52 9.49
C GLY A 113 8.03 10.20 8.38
N LEU A 114 7.87 9.76 7.15
CA LEU A 114 8.56 10.28 5.96
C LEU A 114 7.66 11.17 5.08
N ALA A 115 6.42 11.36 5.48
CA ALA A 115 5.48 12.28 4.87
C ALA A 115 4.46 12.76 5.93
N ASP A 116 4.06 14.02 5.86
CA ASP A 116 3.08 14.61 6.78
C ASP A 116 1.62 14.35 6.35
N GLY A 117 1.40 13.94 5.11
CA GLY A 117 0.07 13.64 4.57
C GLY A 117 0.09 12.88 3.27
N GLN A 118 -1.11 12.45 2.84
CA GLN A 118 -1.28 11.56 1.69
C GLN A 118 -0.75 12.15 0.38
N HIS A 119 -0.96 13.44 0.13
CA HIS A 119 -0.42 14.12 -1.06
C HIS A 119 1.11 14.07 -1.13
N GLU A 120 1.78 14.39 -0.02
CA GLU A 120 3.24 14.35 0.05
C GLU A 120 3.78 12.93 -0.08
N GLY A 121 3.13 11.98 0.61
CA GLY A 121 3.48 10.57 0.52
C GLY A 121 3.39 10.04 -0.90
N MET A 122 2.29 10.31 -1.60
CA MET A 122 2.10 9.93 -3.01
C MET A 122 3.13 10.60 -3.93
N ALA A 123 3.40 11.89 -3.75
CA ALA A 123 4.40 12.60 -4.54
C ALA A 123 5.82 12.02 -4.32
N THR A 124 6.13 11.65 -3.10
CA THR A 124 7.41 11.00 -2.75
C THR A 124 7.50 9.61 -3.39
N ALA A 125 6.45 8.79 -3.28
CA ALA A 125 6.38 7.47 -3.92
C ALA A 125 6.53 7.57 -5.46
N ALA A 126 5.84 8.54 -6.08
CA ALA A 126 5.95 8.78 -7.51
C ALA A 126 7.40 9.10 -7.93
N ARG A 127 8.08 10.01 -7.21
CA ARG A 127 9.49 10.34 -7.48
C ARG A 127 10.41 9.12 -7.39
N VAL A 128 10.20 8.24 -6.40
CA VAL A 128 11.01 7.03 -6.23
C VAL A 128 10.80 6.05 -7.40
N ILE A 129 9.56 5.90 -7.86
CA ILE A 129 9.26 5.08 -9.04
C ILE A 129 9.91 5.68 -10.28
N ASP A 130 9.69 6.96 -10.54
CA ASP A 130 10.09 7.64 -11.77
C ASP A 130 11.62 7.81 -11.87
N SER A 131 12.32 7.87 -10.74
CA SER A 131 13.79 7.88 -10.70
C SER A 131 14.44 6.50 -10.86
N GLY A 132 13.67 5.41 -10.87
CA GLY A 132 14.18 4.04 -10.96
C GLY A 132 14.51 3.40 -9.60
N GLY A 133 14.45 4.13 -8.49
CA GLY A 133 14.79 3.60 -7.17
C GLY A 133 13.95 2.41 -6.71
N ALA A 134 12.68 2.37 -7.12
CA ALA A 134 11.80 1.24 -6.86
C ALA A 134 12.23 -0.01 -7.67
N ARG A 135 12.67 0.16 -8.91
CA ARG A 135 13.20 -0.92 -9.76
C ARG A 135 14.46 -1.52 -9.15
N ASP A 136 15.42 -0.69 -8.78
CA ASP A 136 16.67 -1.15 -8.16
C ASP A 136 16.41 -1.93 -6.87
N THR A 137 15.38 -1.53 -6.11
CA THR A 137 14.99 -2.23 -4.89
C THR A 137 14.34 -3.58 -5.19
N LEU A 138 13.45 -3.66 -6.20
CA LEU A 138 12.86 -4.93 -6.64
C LEU A 138 13.93 -5.91 -7.11
N ASP A 139 14.88 -5.45 -7.94
CA ASP A 139 15.93 -6.31 -8.48
C ASP A 139 16.82 -6.87 -7.36
N ARG A 140 17.18 -6.06 -6.36
CA ARG A 140 17.89 -6.52 -5.16
C ARG A 140 17.08 -7.50 -4.33
N PHE A 141 15.77 -7.27 -4.19
CA PHE A 141 14.87 -8.17 -3.48
C PHE A 141 14.81 -9.55 -4.16
N ILE A 142 14.62 -9.58 -5.48
CA ILE A 142 14.59 -10.80 -6.29
C ILE A 142 15.90 -11.57 -6.15
N ALA A 143 17.04 -10.90 -6.37
CA ALA A 143 18.35 -11.54 -6.25
C ALA A 143 18.60 -12.13 -4.86
N THR A 144 18.19 -11.41 -3.81
CA THR A 144 18.34 -11.88 -2.44
C THR A 144 17.44 -13.08 -2.14
N SER A 145 16.16 -13.03 -2.55
CA SER A 145 15.21 -14.12 -2.37
C SER A 145 15.68 -15.41 -3.07
N GLN A 146 16.14 -15.31 -4.31
CA GLN A 146 16.67 -16.44 -5.05
C GLN A 146 17.91 -17.05 -4.38
N ARG A 147 18.85 -16.23 -3.92
CA ARG A 147 20.04 -16.69 -3.22
C ARG A 147 19.71 -17.44 -1.92
N LEU A 148 18.75 -16.93 -1.15
CA LEU A 148 18.33 -17.58 0.11
C LEU A 148 17.58 -18.88 -0.15
N GLY A 149 16.69 -18.93 -1.15
CA GLY A 149 15.97 -20.16 -1.54
C GLY A 149 16.91 -21.28 -1.99
N VAL A 150 17.95 -20.97 -2.77
CA VAL A 150 18.97 -21.97 -3.17
C VAL A 150 19.77 -22.48 -1.95
N ALA A 151 20.12 -21.57 -1.01
CA ALA A 151 20.87 -21.96 0.18
C ALA A 151 20.06 -22.86 1.14
N GLU A 152 18.73 -22.72 1.16
CA GLU A 152 17.84 -23.55 1.97
C GLU A 152 17.62 -24.92 1.33
N ALA A 153 17.42 -24.96 0.01
CA ALA A 153 17.32 -26.23 -0.75
C ALA A 153 18.59 -27.09 -0.69
N ALA A 154 19.76 -26.48 -0.50
CA ALA A 154 21.03 -27.20 -0.36
C ALA A 154 21.26 -27.79 1.06
N LYS A 155 20.40 -27.47 2.03
CA LYS A 155 20.45 -27.98 3.41
C LYS A 155 19.42 -29.10 3.69
N ALA A 156 18.49 -29.36 2.76
CA ALA A 156 17.46 -30.38 2.84
C ALA A 156 17.90 -31.63 2.12
#